data_77204f4102aa80dbcb9919deec5b25b4
#
_entry.id   77204f4102aa80dbcb9919deec5b25b4
#
_cell.length_a   1.000
_cell.length_b   1.000
_cell.length_c   1.000
_cell.angle_alpha   90.00
_cell.angle_beta   90.00
_cell.angle_gamma   90.00
#
_symmetry.space_group_name_H-M   'P 1'
#
loop_
_entity.id
_entity.type
_entity.pdbx_description
1 polymer ?
#
loop_
_entity_poly.entity_id
_entity_poly.type
_entity_poly.pdbx_seq_one_letter_code
_entity_poly.pdbx_strand_id
1 'polypeptide(L)'
;GFHIASNWQYAHQTRTITSTNPYFALGRKSNGNATKTFEGVADAPFIPSLQGAYNKGNWSWQFNLSVPGGGGACEFNDGLGSFESVVGSIAHQLSGLDQIATALGQPAPGVSGYDMDGYMQGRQYYFGVQLGAAYKITPDLSVYGGLRFLYGTATYKAKISNIMVKTAGGYQEFGSFLQSATAMVDGGITTVNDNLTLVNAGMAQYEAAGATALPQYQELVATKAQLEGSLATLQGTNESLNSLQKYSEGVNLLCNQWSVGIAPVIGVDWRVGQFNFAAKYEFKTQIRMENESTVNKASEIPAVNKFRDGEKVNEDMPAQLAVGAMWNITDAVRLNLGYHHFYDKNARWYNDSQELLDGGTNEYLAGAEWDVTKKLTISTGGQITRYQLTDAYMNDMSFVVNSFSFGLGFNYKVSDIVTLKAAYFQTNYDDYKRVTSTEPLVSDTFTRTNRVLGIGCELNF
;
A
#
# COMPACT_ATOMS: atom_id res chain seq x y z
N GLY A 1 23.20 -15.82 -36.25
CA GLY A 1 23.90 -14.91 -35.35
C GLY A 1 23.37 -15.04 -33.94
N PHE A 2 24.22 -14.78 -32.99
CA PHE A 2 23.89 -14.78 -31.55
C PHE A 2 24.02 -13.36 -31.00
N HIS A 3 23.05 -12.95 -30.21
CA HIS A 3 22.98 -11.64 -29.58
C HIS A 3 22.74 -11.79 -28.08
N ILE A 4 23.50 -11.10 -27.24
CA ILE A 4 23.31 -11.03 -25.78
C ILE A 4 23.37 -9.56 -25.35
N ALA A 5 22.46 -9.15 -24.47
CA ALA A 5 22.52 -7.87 -23.79
C ALA A 5 22.32 -8.04 -22.28
N SER A 6 23.13 -7.38 -21.50
CA SER A 6 23.01 -7.31 -20.04
C SER A 6 22.91 -5.86 -19.63
N ASN A 7 21.98 -5.56 -18.72
CA ASN A 7 21.78 -4.23 -18.16
C ASN A 7 21.69 -4.30 -16.65
N TRP A 8 22.12 -3.23 -16.04
CA TRP A 8 21.99 -2.98 -14.61
C TRP A 8 21.42 -1.60 -14.39
N GLN A 9 20.48 -1.48 -13.46
CA GLN A 9 19.85 -0.22 -13.08
C GLN A 9 19.96 0.01 -11.58
N TYR A 10 20.13 1.26 -11.20
CA TYR A 10 19.96 1.79 -9.86
C TYR A 10 18.73 2.68 -9.87
N ALA A 11 17.79 2.46 -8.95
CA ALA A 11 16.60 3.29 -8.79
C ALA A 11 16.52 3.86 -7.38
N HIS A 12 16.26 5.16 -7.28
CA HIS A 12 15.97 5.87 -6.04
C HIS A 12 14.56 6.43 -6.10
N GLN A 13 13.74 6.12 -5.08
CA GLN A 13 12.35 6.56 -4.99
C GLN A 13 12.04 7.14 -3.63
N THR A 14 11.19 8.17 -3.60
CA THR A 14 10.52 8.62 -2.38
C THR A 14 9.02 8.46 -2.54
N ARG A 15 8.33 8.19 -1.43
CA ARG A 15 6.88 8.17 -1.31
C ARG A 15 6.50 9.05 -0.14
N THR A 16 5.71 10.07 -0.40
CA THR A 16 5.33 11.05 0.62
C THR A 16 3.82 11.11 0.74
N ILE A 17 3.31 11.00 1.96
CA ILE A 17 1.91 11.16 2.28
C ILE A 17 1.79 12.30 3.28
N THR A 18 1.10 13.38 2.89
CA THR A 18 0.74 14.47 3.80
C THR A 18 -0.70 14.27 4.23
N SER A 19 -0.89 13.83 5.48
CA SER A 19 -2.19 13.49 6.05
C SER A 19 -2.66 14.56 7.01
N THR A 20 -3.93 14.94 6.89
CA THR A 20 -4.64 15.81 7.84
C THR A 20 -5.71 15.00 8.55
N ASN A 21 -5.64 14.95 9.88
CA ASN A 21 -6.62 14.28 10.72
C ASN A 21 -6.64 15.01 12.11
N PRO A 22 -7.81 15.39 12.63
CA PRO A 22 -7.90 16.11 13.91
C PRO A 22 -7.26 15.35 15.08
N TYR A 23 -7.25 14.02 15.02
CA TYR A 23 -6.66 13.20 16.07
C TYR A 23 -5.13 13.31 16.15
N PHE A 24 -4.45 13.73 15.08
CA PHE A 24 -3.00 13.95 15.12
C PHE A 24 -2.61 15.06 16.07
N ALA A 25 -3.48 16.08 16.23
CA ALA A 25 -3.25 17.17 17.16
C ALA A 25 -3.12 16.72 18.62
N LEU A 26 -3.66 15.55 18.97
CA LEU A 26 -3.57 14.94 20.29
C LEU A 26 -2.23 14.23 20.52
N GLY A 27 -1.48 13.94 19.46
CA GLY A 27 -0.21 13.24 19.52
C GLY A 27 0.92 14.11 20.09
N ARG A 28 1.72 13.54 20.99
CA ARG A 28 2.87 14.23 21.60
C ARG A 28 3.84 14.79 20.56
N LYS A 29 4.11 14.02 19.50
CA LYS A 29 5.06 14.37 18.43
C LYS A 29 4.49 15.36 17.42
N SER A 30 3.18 15.62 17.44
CA SER A 30 2.50 16.50 16.49
C SER A 30 2.53 17.98 16.90
N ASN A 31 2.88 18.29 18.15
CA ASN A 31 2.90 19.66 18.70
C ASN A 31 1.58 20.43 18.46
N GLY A 32 0.43 19.72 18.54
CA GLY A 32 -0.89 20.29 18.31
C GLY A 32 -1.28 20.45 16.83
N ASN A 33 -0.45 19.97 15.88
CA ASN A 33 -0.77 20.01 14.46
C ASN A 33 -1.65 18.82 14.06
N ALA A 34 -2.74 19.11 13.34
CA ALA A 34 -3.60 18.11 12.73
C ALA A 34 -3.05 17.58 11.40
N THR A 35 -1.99 18.17 10.87
CA THR A 35 -1.35 17.74 9.60
C THR A 35 0.05 17.22 9.86
N LYS A 36 0.33 16.03 9.31
CA LYS A 36 1.65 15.36 9.37
C LYS A 36 2.06 14.85 8.02
N THR A 37 3.37 14.78 7.80
CA THR A 37 3.96 14.20 6.60
C THR A 37 4.69 12.92 6.98
N PHE A 38 4.39 11.85 6.24
CA PHE A 38 5.03 10.54 6.35
C PHE A 38 5.84 10.31 5.07
N GLU A 39 7.13 10.10 5.21
CA GLU A 39 8.03 9.91 4.08
C GLU A 39 8.63 8.52 4.10
N GLY A 40 8.48 7.83 2.98
CA GLY A 40 9.11 6.55 2.70
C GLY A 40 10.19 6.70 1.63
N VAL A 41 11.36 6.14 1.91
CA VAL A 41 12.49 6.13 0.97
C VAL A 41 12.74 4.69 0.52
N ALA A 42 12.94 4.50 -0.78
CA ALA A 42 13.27 3.21 -1.37
C ALA A 42 14.47 3.33 -2.30
N ASP A 43 15.52 2.56 -2.01
CA ASP A 43 16.66 2.38 -2.86
C ASP A 43 16.69 0.95 -3.41
N ALA A 44 16.81 0.83 -4.74
CA ALA A 44 17.03 -0.42 -5.43
C ALA A 44 18.40 -0.35 -6.14
N PRO A 45 19.49 -0.74 -5.45
CA PRO A 45 20.84 -0.54 -5.98
C PRO A 45 21.18 -1.49 -7.12
N PHE A 46 20.43 -2.57 -7.29
CA PHE A 46 20.71 -3.57 -8.29
C PHE A 46 19.43 -4.16 -8.89
N ILE A 47 19.08 -3.69 -10.10
CA ILE A 47 17.99 -4.23 -10.89
C ILE A 47 18.61 -4.77 -12.19
N PRO A 48 18.90 -6.08 -12.25
CA PRO A 48 19.57 -6.68 -13.40
C PRO A 48 18.57 -7.09 -14.49
N SER A 49 19.07 -7.10 -15.73
CA SER A 49 18.42 -7.84 -16.82
C SER A 49 19.45 -8.50 -17.72
N LEU A 50 19.08 -9.65 -18.28
CA LEU A 50 19.87 -10.39 -19.26
C LEU A 50 18.92 -10.86 -20.35
N GLN A 51 19.26 -10.59 -21.60
CA GLN A 51 18.44 -10.99 -22.74
C GLN A 51 19.35 -11.51 -23.84
N GLY A 52 18.83 -12.44 -24.63
CA GLY A 52 19.55 -12.98 -25.74
C GLY A 52 18.64 -13.50 -26.84
N ALA A 53 19.21 -13.56 -28.03
CA ALA A 53 18.55 -14.10 -29.20
C ALA A 53 19.53 -14.93 -30.03
N TYR A 54 19.05 -16.07 -30.56
CA TYR A 54 19.75 -16.87 -31.54
C TYR A 54 18.95 -16.94 -32.83
N ASN A 55 19.52 -16.38 -33.91
CA ASN A 55 18.86 -16.22 -35.19
C ASN A 55 19.41 -17.29 -36.19
N LYS A 56 18.52 -18.13 -36.74
CA LYS A 56 18.86 -19.12 -37.75
C LYS A 56 17.70 -19.29 -38.77
N GLY A 57 17.96 -18.96 -40.02
CA GLY A 57 16.93 -18.96 -41.06
C GLY A 57 15.80 -18.00 -40.76
N ASN A 58 14.57 -18.48 -40.76
CA ASN A 58 13.38 -17.69 -40.41
C ASN A 58 13.07 -17.66 -38.90
N TRP A 59 13.83 -18.36 -38.09
CA TRP A 59 13.61 -18.45 -36.64
C TRP A 59 14.55 -17.58 -35.85
N SER A 60 14.01 -17.00 -34.79
CA SER A 60 14.73 -16.32 -33.71
C SER A 60 14.29 -16.90 -32.38
N TRP A 61 15.17 -17.59 -31.69
CA TRP A 61 14.96 -18.10 -30.33
C TRP A 61 15.40 -17.09 -29.36
N GLN A 62 14.55 -16.75 -28.37
CA GLN A 62 14.75 -15.60 -27.49
C GLN A 62 14.58 -15.99 -26.04
N PHE A 63 15.41 -15.40 -25.18
CA PHE A 63 15.24 -15.45 -23.74
C PHE A 63 15.38 -14.05 -23.11
N ASN A 64 14.71 -13.85 -21.99
CA ASN A 64 14.84 -12.65 -21.18
C ASN A 64 14.76 -13.03 -19.68
N LEU A 65 15.75 -12.57 -18.91
CA LEU A 65 15.74 -12.59 -17.46
C LEU A 65 15.63 -11.14 -17.00
N SER A 66 14.65 -10.80 -16.19
CA SER A 66 14.43 -9.41 -15.75
C SER A 66 13.65 -9.34 -14.43
N VAL A 67 13.52 -8.15 -13.92
CA VAL A 67 12.66 -7.80 -12.79
C VAL A 67 11.50 -6.99 -13.35
N PRO A 68 10.40 -7.64 -13.82
CA PRO A 68 9.29 -6.94 -14.46
C PRO A 68 8.41 -6.16 -13.47
N GLY A 69 8.61 -6.31 -12.17
CA GLY A 69 7.86 -5.59 -11.15
C GLY A 69 8.52 -5.61 -9.79
N GLY A 70 8.11 -4.67 -8.96
CA GLY A 70 8.71 -4.44 -7.65
C GLY A 70 9.93 -3.53 -7.72
N GLY A 71 10.62 -3.40 -6.62
CA GLY A 71 11.84 -2.58 -6.48
C GLY A 71 12.06 -2.24 -5.01
N GLY A 72 13.27 -2.22 -4.55
CA GLY A 72 13.74 -1.80 -3.24
C GLY A 72 12.87 -2.06 -2.01
N ALA A 73 13.41 -1.86 -0.86
CA ALA A 73 12.62 -1.75 0.37
C ALA A 73 12.23 -0.29 0.56
N CYS A 74 10.93 0.00 0.70
CA CYS A 74 10.43 1.31 1.05
C CYS A 74 10.21 1.36 2.56
N GLU A 75 10.89 2.26 3.26
CA GLU A 75 10.85 2.39 4.72
C GLU A 75 10.22 3.71 5.13
N PHE A 76 9.20 3.64 5.99
CA PHE A 76 8.58 4.75 6.69
C PHE A 76 8.95 4.66 8.16
N ASN A 77 9.93 5.45 8.59
CA ASN A 77 10.48 5.38 9.95
C ASN A 77 9.53 5.95 11.02
N ASP A 78 8.58 6.77 10.62
CA ASP A 78 7.54 7.34 11.49
C ASP A 78 6.18 6.62 11.36
N GLY A 79 6.15 5.46 10.68
CA GLY A 79 4.92 4.73 10.39
C GLY A 79 4.08 5.41 9.31
N LEU A 80 2.77 5.28 9.43
CA LEU A 80 1.79 5.78 8.47
C LEU A 80 0.66 6.54 9.18
N GLY A 81 -0.01 7.43 8.44
CA GLY A 81 -1.18 8.17 8.94
C GLY A 81 -2.31 7.26 9.38
N SER A 82 -2.54 6.15 8.67
CA SER A 82 -3.52 5.12 9.06
C SER A 82 -3.20 4.48 10.42
N PHE A 83 -1.93 4.28 10.76
CA PHE A 83 -1.53 3.73 12.06
C PHE A 83 -1.79 4.74 13.18
N GLU A 84 -1.36 5.97 12.97
CA GLU A 84 -1.48 7.03 13.97
C GLU A 84 -2.93 7.45 14.21
N SER A 85 -3.76 7.48 13.17
CA SER A 85 -5.17 7.83 13.29
C SER A 85 -5.95 6.86 14.17
N VAL A 86 -5.60 5.58 14.16
CA VAL A 86 -6.22 4.57 15.04
C VAL A 86 -5.90 4.88 16.51
N VAL A 87 -4.62 5.10 16.84
CA VAL A 87 -4.21 5.41 18.22
C VAL A 87 -4.81 6.75 18.69
N GLY A 88 -4.82 7.76 17.81
CA GLY A 88 -5.41 9.07 18.12
C GLY A 88 -6.93 9.02 18.34
N SER A 89 -7.65 8.19 17.55
CA SER A 89 -9.09 7.99 17.74
C SER A 89 -9.40 7.28 19.06
N ILE A 90 -8.57 6.32 19.46
CA ILE A 90 -8.67 5.64 20.76
C ILE A 90 -8.47 6.66 21.90
N ALA A 91 -7.44 7.49 21.82
CA ALA A 91 -7.19 8.52 22.84
C ALA A 91 -8.35 9.51 22.94
N HIS A 92 -8.95 9.91 21.82
CA HIS A 92 -10.15 10.73 21.79
C HIS A 92 -11.35 10.04 22.45
N GLN A 93 -11.59 8.78 22.15
CA GLN A 93 -12.67 7.99 22.75
C GLN A 93 -12.50 7.88 24.28
N LEU A 94 -11.28 7.66 24.75
CA LEU A 94 -10.96 7.52 26.17
C LEU A 94 -11.17 8.84 26.96
N SER A 95 -11.18 10.00 26.31
CA SER A 95 -11.49 11.27 26.98
C SER A 95 -12.91 11.30 27.55
N GLY A 96 -13.83 10.49 27.01
CA GLY A 96 -15.18 10.31 27.55
C GLY A 96 -15.24 9.68 28.96
N LEU A 97 -14.15 9.03 29.40
CA LEU A 97 -14.07 8.42 30.73
C LEU A 97 -14.14 9.46 31.87
N ASP A 98 -13.83 10.73 31.59
CA ASP A 98 -13.93 11.80 32.60
C ASP A 98 -15.34 11.96 33.13
N GLN A 99 -16.35 11.85 32.26
CA GLN A 99 -17.76 11.93 32.63
C GLN A 99 -18.16 10.71 33.48
N ILE A 100 -17.71 9.53 33.11
CA ILE A 100 -17.99 8.28 33.84
C ILE A 100 -17.35 8.32 35.22
N ALA A 101 -16.07 8.71 35.32
CA ALA A 101 -15.38 8.84 36.59
C ALA A 101 -16.08 9.83 37.52
N THR A 102 -16.47 11.01 36.99
CA THR A 102 -17.20 12.03 37.73
C THR A 102 -18.54 11.49 38.25
N ALA A 103 -19.30 10.77 37.42
CA ALA A 103 -20.58 10.18 37.84
C ALA A 103 -20.40 9.09 38.92
N LEU A 104 -19.24 8.43 38.97
CA LEU A 104 -18.86 7.47 40.00
C LEU A 104 -18.24 8.11 41.26
N GLY A 105 -18.08 9.45 41.30
CA GLY A 105 -17.38 10.13 42.38
C GLY A 105 -15.88 9.87 42.43
N GLN A 106 -15.29 9.42 41.31
CA GLN A 106 -13.88 9.16 41.17
C GLN A 106 -13.16 10.32 40.47
N PRO A 107 -11.85 10.51 40.70
CA PRO A 107 -11.07 11.48 39.99
C PRO A 107 -11.10 11.21 38.48
N ALA A 108 -11.36 12.27 37.68
CA ALA A 108 -11.33 12.17 36.22
C ALA A 108 -9.91 11.82 35.72
N PRO A 109 -9.74 10.84 34.81
CA PRO A 109 -8.44 10.49 34.24
C PRO A 109 -7.77 11.66 33.51
N GLY A 110 -8.55 12.56 32.92
CA GLY A 110 -8.05 13.72 32.18
C GLY A 110 -7.30 13.32 30.91
N VAL A 111 -7.87 12.36 30.15
CA VAL A 111 -7.24 11.90 28.90
C VAL A 111 -7.25 13.04 27.89
N SER A 112 -6.05 13.47 27.47
CA SER A 112 -5.87 14.63 26.61
C SER A 112 -4.92 14.42 25.43
N GLY A 113 -4.38 13.22 25.26
CA GLY A 113 -3.48 12.93 24.16
C GLY A 113 -2.87 11.53 24.21
N TYR A 114 -1.94 11.29 23.32
CA TYR A 114 -1.21 10.02 23.19
C TYR A 114 0.25 10.22 22.76
N ASP A 115 1.05 9.18 22.90
CA ASP A 115 2.36 9.00 22.25
C ASP A 115 2.43 7.60 21.68
N MET A 116 3.18 7.43 20.60
CA MET A 116 3.41 6.15 19.97
C MET A 116 4.65 6.16 19.10
N ASP A 117 5.20 4.99 18.82
CA ASP A 117 6.19 4.75 17.78
C ASP A 117 5.57 3.94 16.66
N GLY A 118 5.71 4.40 15.42
CA GLY A 118 5.26 3.73 14.21
C GLY A 118 6.44 3.40 13.29
N TYR A 119 6.35 2.26 12.59
CA TYR A 119 7.30 1.86 11.55
C TYR A 119 6.58 1.02 10.51
N MET A 120 6.91 1.23 9.22
CA MET A 120 6.44 0.40 8.13
C MET A 120 7.54 0.20 7.10
N GLN A 121 7.76 -1.04 6.66
CA GLN A 121 8.63 -1.39 5.54
C GLN A 121 7.89 -2.35 4.61
N GLY A 122 7.90 -2.06 3.32
CA GLY A 122 7.45 -2.96 2.27
C GLY A 122 8.53 -3.18 1.22
N ARG A 123 8.80 -4.44 0.91
CA ARG A 123 9.70 -4.85 -0.18
C ARG A 123 9.02 -5.91 -1.01
N GLN A 124 9.00 -5.74 -2.32
CA GLN A 124 8.43 -6.71 -3.24
C GLN A 124 9.28 -6.80 -4.51
N TYR A 125 9.53 -8.02 -4.99
CA TYR A 125 10.21 -8.28 -6.24
C TYR A 125 9.49 -9.37 -7.03
N TYR A 126 9.39 -9.18 -8.33
CA TYR A 126 9.03 -10.22 -9.28
C TYR A 126 10.21 -10.47 -10.20
N PHE A 127 10.76 -11.67 -10.17
CA PHE A 127 11.80 -12.12 -11.08
C PHE A 127 11.15 -12.87 -12.23
N GLY A 128 11.43 -12.44 -13.47
CA GLY A 128 10.82 -13.00 -14.67
C GLY A 128 11.84 -13.74 -15.54
N VAL A 129 11.48 -14.93 -15.98
CA VAL A 129 12.17 -15.67 -17.04
C VAL A 129 11.20 -15.82 -18.20
N GLN A 130 11.52 -15.22 -19.34
CA GLN A 130 10.71 -15.36 -20.56
C GLN A 130 11.50 -16.12 -21.61
N LEU A 131 10.87 -17.16 -22.16
CA LEU A 131 11.40 -17.97 -23.24
C LEU A 131 10.40 -17.93 -24.40
N GLY A 132 10.88 -17.77 -25.62
CA GLY A 132 10.01 -17.74 -26.78
C GLY A 132 10.75 -17.82 -28.10
N ALA A 133 9.98 -17.82 -29.17
CA ALA A 133 10.50 -17.83 -30.50
C ALA A 133 9.72 -16.87 -31.40
N ALA A 134 10.42 -16.20 -32.29
CA ALA A 134 9.84 -15.47 -33.39
C ALA A 134 10.05 -16.22 -34.71
N TYR A 135 9.06 -16.15 -35.56
CA TYR A 135 9.12 -16.75 -36.92
C TYR A 135 8.82 -15.66 -37.94
N LYS A 136 9.72 -15.58 -38.93
CA LYS A 136 9.57 -14.64 -40.05
C LYS A 136 8.67 -15.31 -41.11
N ILE A 137 7.42 -14.83 -41.22
CA ILE A 137 6.43 -15.31 -42.19
C ILE A 137 6.78 -14.77 -43.59
N THR A 138 7.12 -13.50 -43.68
CA THR A 138 7.64 -12.83 -44.87
C THR A 138 8.90 -12.07 -44.51
N PRO A 139 9.65 -11.48 -45.47
CA PRO A 139 10.78 -10.60 -45.14
C PRO A 139 10.42 -9.42 -44.22
N ASP A 140 9.16 -9.00 -44.26
CA ASP A 140 8.69 -7.82 -43.54
C ASP A 140 7.72 -8.12 -42.38
N LEU A 141 7.26 -9.36 -42.24
CA LEU A 141 6.31 -9.75 -41.19
C LEU A 141 6.86 -10.91 -40.36
N SER A 142 6.89 -10.71 -39.05
CA SER A 142 7.22 -11.77 -38.09
C SER A 142 6.19 -11.86 -36.96
N VAL A 143 6.05 -13.06 -36.40
CA VAL A 143 5.19 -13.33 -35.24
C VAL A 143 6.05 -13.93 -34.12
N TYR A 144 5.65 -13.67 -32.89
CA TYR A 144 6.31 -14.16 -31.68
C TYR A 144 5.34 -14.92 -30.81
N GLY A 145 5.83 -16.00 -30.21
CA GLY A 145 5.14 -16.72 -29.14
C GLY A 145 6.11 -17.13 -28.05
N GLY A 146 5.71 -16.98 -26.81
CA GLY A 146 6.55 -17.31 -25.66
C GLY A 146 5.77 -17.51 -24.37
N LEU A 147 6.49 -17.92 -23.34
CA LEU A 147 6.00 -18.08 -21.97
C LEU A 147 6.88 -17.28 -21.04
N ARG A 148 6.25 -16.56 -20.11
CA ARG A 148 6.92 -15.88 -19.00
C ARG A 148 6.62 -16.62 -17.70
N PHE A 149 7.68 -17.05 -17.02
CA PHE A 149 7.65 -17.59 -15.66
C PHE A 149 8.00 -16.46 -14.68
N LEU A 150 7.23 -16.32 -13.62
CA LEU A 150 7.45 -15.34 -12.57
C LEU A 150 7.68 -16.03 -11.25
N TYR A 151 8.68 -15.53 -10.51
CA TYR A 151 8.86 -15.80 -9.09
C TYR A 151 8.67 -14.47 -8.34
N GLY A 152 7.63 -14.41 -7.50
CA GLY A 152 7.33 -13.26 -6.66
C GLY A 152 7.81 -13.50 -5.24
N THR A 153 8.44 -12.48 -4.64
CA THR A 153 8.80 -12.48 -3.23
C THR A 153 8.53 -11.10 -2.63
N ALA A 154 8.04 -11.09 -1.39
CA ALA A 154 7.81 -9.85 -0.66
C ALA A 154 8.15 -10.02 0.82
N THR A 155 8.48 -8.92 1.47
CA THR A 155 8.66 -8.83 2.93
C THR A 155 7.96 -7.56 3.40
N TYR A 156 7.08 -7.70 4.37
CA TYR A 156 6.40 -6.59 5.03
C TYR A 156 6.72 -6.60 6.51
N LYS A 157 7.07 -5.43 7.04
CA LYS A 157 7.27 -5.20 8.47
C LYS A 157 6.40 -4.04 8.88
N ALA A 158 5.63 -4.19 9.95
CA ALA A 158 4.88 -3.11 10.56
C ALA A 158 5.02 -3.17 12.07
N LYS A 159 5.21 -2.02 12.68
CA LYS A 159 5.32 -1.90 14.12
C LYS A 159 4.55 -0.68 14.59
N ILE A 160 3.71 -0.91 15.60
CA ILE A 160 3.10 0.12 16.42
C ILE A 160 3.45 -0.25 17.85
N SER A 161 4.17 0.59 18.55
CA SER A 161 4.70 0.27 19.90
C SER A 161 4.78 1.52 20.77
N ASN A 162 5.11 1.32 22.05
CA ASN A 162 5.24 2.38 23.03
C ASN A 162 3.98 3.27 23.08
N ILE A 163 2.80 2.64 22.99
CA ILE A 163 1.53 3.36 23.02
C ILE A 163 1.31 3.86 24.45
N MET A 164 1.24 5.19 24.58
CA MET A 164 1.05 5.88 25.84
C MET A 164 -0.21 6.76 25.73
N VAL A 165 -0.95 6.86 26.81
CA VAL A 165 -2.09 7.78 26.96
C VAL A 165 -1.66 8.93 27.88
N LYS A 166 -1.91 10.17 27.47
CA LYS A 166 -1.67 11.35 28.29
C LYS A 166 -2.87 11.57 29.21
N THR A 167 -2.65 11.49 30.51
CA THR A 167 -3.65 11.73 31.56
C THR A 167 -3.31 13.02 32.35
N ALA A 168 -4.16 13.38 33.31
CA ALA A 168 -3.86 14.46 34.24
C ALA A 168 -2.56 14.19 35.03
N GLY A 169 -2.20 12.93 35.31
CA GLY A 169 -0.97 12.51 35.96
C GLY A 169 0.24 12.35 35.06
N GLY A 170 0.12 12.64 33.76
CA GLY A 170 1.18 12.46 32.79
C GLY A 170 0.95 11.30 31.82
N TYR A 171 2.00 10.88 31.11
CA TYR A 171 1.91 9.77 30.18
C TYR A 171 1.94 8.42 30.91
N GLN A 172 0.98 7.56 30.60
CA GLN A 172 0.86 6.20 31.14
C GLN A 172 0.87 5.19 29.99
N GLU A 173 1.43 4.03 30.22
CA GLU A 173 1.38 2.92 29.27
C GLU A 173 -0.08 2.49 29.06
N PHE A 174 -0.45 2.27 27.78
CA PHE A 174 -1.84 2.09 27.36
C PHE A 174 -2.53 0.89 28.02
N GLY A 175 -1.86 -0.27 28.07
CA GLY A 175 -2.41 -1.48 28.70
C GLY A 175 -2.67 -1.29 30.20
N SER A 176 -1.74 -0.66 30.92
CA SER A 176 -1.88 -0.34 32.32
C SER A 176 -3.02 0.67 32.59
N PHE A 177 -3.16 1.65 31.70
CA PHE A 177 -4.29 2.59 31.73
C PHE A 177 -5.63 1.88 31.55
N LEU A 178 -5.75 1.00 30.55
CA LEU A 178 -6.96 0.22 30.30
C LEU A 178 -7.34 -0.66 31.49
N GLN A 179 -6.38 -1.33 32.13
CA GLN A 179 -6.64 -2.14 33.33
C GLN A 179 -7.22 -1.28 34.44
N SER A 180 -6.65 -0.10 34.69
CA SER A 180 -7.13 0.81 35.74
C SER A 180 -8.52 1.37 35.42
N ALA A 181 -8.78 1.73 34.15
CA ALA A 181 -10.07 2.22 33.71
C ALA A 181 -11.16 1.14 33.80
N THR A 182 -10.85 -0.09 33.38
CA THR A 182 -11.76 -1.24 33.50
C THR A 182 -12.08 -1.53 34.97
N ALA A 183 -11.10 -1.53 35.86
CA ALA A 183 -11.32 -1.75 37.30
C ALA A 183 -12.21 -0.66 37.91
N MET A 184 -12.06 0.60 37.50
CA MET A 184 -12.93 1.69 37.93
C MET A 184 -14.39 1.47 37.50
N VAL A 185 -14.61 1.08 36.25
CA VAL A 185 -15.95 0.84 35.70
C VAL A 185 -16.59 -0.39 36.34
N ASP A 186 -15.83 -1.48 36.56
CA ASP A 186 -16.30 -2.70 37.26
C ASP A 186 -16.70 -2.39 38.70
N GLY A 187 -15.94 -1.58 39.41
CA GLY A 187 -16.31 -1.06 40.72
C GLY A 187 -17.63 -0.27 40.73
N GLY A 188 -17.82 0.55 39.71
CA GLY A 188 -19.08 1.27 39.46
C GLY A 188 -20.26 0.34 39.21
N ILE A 189 -20.09 -0.66 38.34
CA ILE A 189 -21.11 -1.70 38.06
C ILE A 189 -21.50 -2.43 39.35
N THR A 190 -20.53 -2.81 40.16
CA THR A 190 -20.78 -3.47 41.46
C THR A 190 -21.59 -2.57 42.37
N THR A 191 -21.21 -1.32 42.53
CA THR A 191 -21.92 -0.34 43.38
C THR A 191 -23.36 -0.11 42.92
N VAL A 192 -23.59 0.01 41.61
CA VAL A 192 -24.95 0.20 41.05
C VAL A 192 -25.81 -1.05 41.27
N ASN A 193 -25.25 -2.25 41.11
CA ASN A 193 -25.96 -3.51 41.38
C ASN A 193 -26.34 -3.68 42.86
N ASP A 194 -25.44 -3.31 43.79
CA ASP A 194 -25.75 -3.31 45.20
C ASP A 194 -26.88 -2.36 45.54
N ASN A 195 -26.86 -1.15 44.97
CA ASN A 195 -27.94 -0.16 45.14
C ASN A 195 -29.26 -0.63 44.54
N LEU A 196 -29.24 -1.28 43.36
CA LEU A 196 -30.42 -1.89 42.75
C LEU A 196 -31.00 -2.99 43.64
N THR A 197 -30.18 -3.78 44.29
CA THR A 197 -30.60 -4.82 45.24
C THR A 197 -31.31 -4.19 46.44
N LEU A 198 -30.78 -3.10 47.00
CA LEU A 198 -31.44 -2.37 48.08
C LEU A 198 -32.75 -1.72 47.68
N VAL A 199 -32.79 -1.08 46.50
CA VAL A 199 -34.03 -0.47 45.96
C VAL A 199 -35.10 -1.52 45.73
N ASN A 200 -34.76 -2.64 45.10
CA ASN A 200 -35.68 -3.74 44.85
C ASN A 200 -36.21 -4.35 46.14
N ALA A 201 -35.39 -4.52 47.17
CA ALA A 201 -35.80 -4.96 48.53
C ALA A 201 -36.80 -3.94 49.18
N GLY A 202 -36.51 -2.65 49.06
CA GLY A 202 -37.40 -1.60 49.52
C GLY A 202 -38.76 -1.60 48.79
N MET A 203 -38.76 -1.72 47.46
CA MET A 203 -39.98 -1.85 46.64
C MET A 203 -40.81 -3.04 47.06
N ALA A 204 -40.20 -4.21 47.27
CA ALA A 204 -40.89 -5.44 47.67
C ALA A 204 -41.63 -5.28 49.01
N GLN A 205 -41.06 -4.50 49.98
CA GLN A 205 -41.76 -4.18 51.28
C GLN A 205 -43.03 -3.38 51.05
N TYR A 206 -43.03 -2.37 50.19
CA TYR A 206 -44.21 -1.58 49.85
C TYR A 206 -45.27 -2.42 49.08
N GLU A 207 -44.84 -3.29 48.20
CA GLU A 207 -45.70 -4.22 47.45
C GLU A 207 -46.38 -5.17 48.39
N ALA A 208 -45.66 -5.80 49.32
CA ALA A 208 -46.21 -6.71 50.35
C ALA A 208 -47.21 -6.02 51.27
N ALA A 209 -47.01 -4.72 51.55
CA ALA A 209 -47.95 -3.91 52.34
C ALA A 209 -49.15 -3.36 51.52
N GLY A 210 -49.23 -3.60 50.22
CA GLY A 210 -50.27 -3.01 49.35
C GLY A 210 -50.15 -1.48 49.21
N ALA A 211 -48.97 -0.90 49.43
CA ALA A 211 -48.70 0.53 49.56
C ALA A 211 -48.04 1.15 48.33
N THR A 212 -48.23 0.57 47.12
CA THR A 212 -47.60 1.00 45.86
C THR A 212 -48.05 2.40 45.38
N ALA A 213 -49.16 2.93 45.91
CA ALA A 213 -49.61 4.29 45.59
C ALA A 213 -48.90 5.39 46.37
N LEU A 214 -48.09 5.02 47.36
CA LEU A 214 -47.36 6.00 48.15
C LEU A 214 -46.27 6.74 47.38
N PRO A 215 -46.04 8.04 47.62
CA PRO A 215 -44.96 8.80 46.98
C PRO A 215 -43.59 8.16 47.12
N GLN A 216 -43.31 7.56 48.28
CA GLN A 216 -42.03 6.89 48.60
C GLN A 216 -41.78 5.65 47.66
N TYR A 217 -42.83 4.90 47.32
CA TYR A 217 -42.70 3.82 46.35
C TYR A 217 -42.39 4.36 44.94
N GLN A 218 -43.06 5.46 44.54
CA GLN A 218 -42.81 6.09 43.23
C GLN A 218 -41.38 6.66 43.13
N GLU A 219 -40.83 7.15 44.24
CA GLU A 219 -39.46 7.59 44.33
C GLU A 219 -38.45 6.41 44.13
N LEU A 220 -38.74 5.25 44.72
CA LEU A 220 -37.97 4.03 44.53
C LEU A 220 -38.03 3.55 43.03
N VAL A 221 -39.21 3.64 42.41
CA VAL A 221 -39.37 3.31 40.99
C VAL A 221 -38.51 4.22 40.12
N ALA A 222 -38.54 5.53 40.38
CA ALA A 222 -37.71 6.48 39.65
C ALA A 222 -36.21 6.24 39.90
N THR A 223 -35.81 5.96 41.14
CA THR A 223 -34.41 5.63 41.47
C THR A 223 -33.96 4.37 40.80
N LYS A 224 -34.81 3.32 40.75
CA LYS A 224 -34.51 2.08 40.02
C LYS A 224 -34.25 2.37 38.55
N ALA A 225 -35.13 3.12 37.88
CA ALA A 225 -34.98 3.43 36.46
C ALA A 225 -33.68 4.20 36.18
N GLN A 226 -33.27 5.12 37.07
CA GLN A 226 -32.03 5.86 36.97
C GLN A 226 -30.80 4.93 37.15
N LEU A 227 -30.84 4.02 38.12
CA LEU A 227 -29.77 3.04 38.36
C LEU A 227 -29.61 2.05 37.20
N GLU A 228 -30.72 1.59 36.63
CA GLU A 228 -30.72 0.70 35.45
C GLU A 228 -30.12 1.42 34.23
N GLY A 229 -30.43 2.69 34.01
CA GLY A 229 -29.82 3.53 32.97
C GLY A 229 -28.30 3.71 33.19
N SER A 230 -27.89 3.95 34.43
CA SER A 230 -26.45 4.03 34.81
C SER A 230 -25.74 2.70 34.59
N LEU A 231 -26.39 1.58 34.96
CA LEU A 231 -25.83 0.24 34.75
C LEU A 231 -25.59 -0.04 33.27
N ALA A 232 -26.58 0.25 32.43
CA ALA A 232 -26.44 0.06 30.97
C ALA A 232 -25.27 0.88 30.39
N THR A 233 -25.12 2.15 30.83
CA THR A 233 -24.01 3.02 30.42
C THR A 233 -22.65 2.44 30.84
N LEU A 234 -22.52 1.97 32.08
CA LEU A 234 -21.28 1.38 32.59
C LEU A 234 -20.95 0.08 31.89
N GLN A 235 -21.94 -0.78 31.63
CA GLN A 235 -21.74 -2.03 30.87
C GLN A 235 -21.25 -1.75 29.44
N GLY A 236 -21.87 -0.80 28.73
CA GLY A 236 -21.41 -0.38 27.41
C GLY A 236 -20.00 0.20 27.42
N THR A 237 -19.65 0.96 28.48
CA THR A 237 -18.27 1.47 28.65
C THR A 237 -17.29 0.33 28.90
N ASN A 238 -17.64 -0.66 29.73
CA ASN A 238 -16.79 -1.83 30.00
C ASN A 238 -16.56 -2.65 28.72
N GLU A 239 -17.61 -2.90 27.93
CA GLU A 239 -17.48 -3.59 26.63
C GLU A 239 -16.54 -2.82 25.70
N SER A 240 -16.66 -1.50 25.65
CA SER A 240 -15.79 -0.65 24.84
C SER A 240 -14.33 -0.76 25.30
N LEU A 241 -14.03 -0.64 26.60
CA LEU A 241 -12.68 -0.80 27.15
C LEU A 241 -12.10 -2.18 26.86
N ASN A 242 -12.88 -3.24 27.02
CA ASN A 242 -12.47 -4.61 26.72
C ASN A 242 -12.16 -4.77 25.22
N SER A 243 -12.92 -4.13 24.33
CA SER A 243 -12.65 -4.16 22.90
C SER A 243 -11.32 -3.51 22.50
N LEU A 244 -10.82 -2.58 23.33
CA LEU A 244 -9.55 -1.89 23.11
C LEU A 244 -8.33 -2.71 23.59
N GLN A 245 -8.52 -3.76 24.40
CA GLN A 245 -7.42 -4.58 24.90
C GLN A 245 -6.56 -5.19 23.77
N LYS A 246 -7.15 -5.50 22.63
CA LYS A 246 -6.41 -6.02 21.46
C LYS A 246 -5.34 -5.06 20.92
N TYR A 247 -5.47 -3.77 21.20
CA TYR A 247 -4.48 -2.76 20.80
C TYR A 247 -3.42 -2.49 21.86
N SER A 248 -3.56 -3.04 23.08
CA SER A 248 -2.66 -2.73 24.21
C SER A 248 -1.21 -3.15 23.96
N GLU A 249 -0.99 -4.23 23.23
CA GLU A 249 0.35 -4.72 22.90
C GLU A 249 0.89 -4.10 21.61
N GLY A 250 0.08 -3.25 20.93
CA GLY A 250 0.42 -2.70 19.64
C GLY A 250 0.43 -3.73 18.52
N VAL A 251 1.25 -3.50 17.51
CA VAL A 251 1.46 -4.39 16.36
C VAL A 251 2.95 -4.65 16.19
N ASN A 252 3.31 -5.90 15.97
CA ASN A 252 4.66 -6.29 15.56
C ASN A 252 4.55 -7.37 14.49
N LEU A 253 4.51 -6.95 13.22
CA LEU A 253 4.34 -7.81 12.06
C LEU A 253 5.66 -7.98 11.32
N LEU A 254 6.01 -9.22 11.04
CA LEU A 254 6.95 -9.62 9.99
C LEU A 254 6.28 -10.68 9.13
N CYS A 255 6.01 -10.35 7.87
CA CYS A 255 5.43 -11.26 6.89
C CYS A 255 6.37 -11.41 5.71
N ASN A 256 6.80 -12.62 5.44
CA ASN A 256 7.45 -12.99 4.19
C ASN A 256 6.41 -13.62 3.28
N GLN A 257 6.51 -13.33 1.98
CA GLN A 257 5.60 -13.88 0.97
C GLN A 257 6.39 -14.40 -0.21
N TRP A 258 5.89 -15.44 -0.82
CA TRP A 258 6.43 -15.94 -2.09
C TRP A 258 5.31 -16.48 -2.98
N SER A 259 5.56 -16.51 -4.29
CA SER A 259 4.64 -17.07 -5.26
C SER A 259 5.35 -17.38 -6.56
N VAL A 260 4.73 -18.24 -7.38
CA VAL A 260 5.11 -18.50 -8.77
C VAL A 260 3.93 -18.29 -9.69
N GLY A 261 4.19 -17.84 -10.91
CA GLY A 261 3.17 -17.66 -11.92
C GLY A 261 3.72 -17.90 -13.32
N ILE A 262 2.82 -18.12 -14.26
CA ILE A 262 3.14 -18.32 -15.68
C ILE A 262 2.12 -17.57 -16.54
N ALA A 263 2.57 -16.97 -17.62
CA ALA A 263 1.70 -16.31 -18.60
C ALA A 263 2.26 -16.48 -20.02
N PRO A 264 1.39 -16.73 -21.02
CA PRO A 264 1.76 -16.63 -22.41
C PRO A 264 2.05 -15.17 -22.81
N VAL A 265 2.89 -15.03 -23.83
CA VAL A 265 3.19 -13.76 -24.50
C VAL A 265 3.12 -14.00 -26.01
N ILE A 266 2.39 -13.17 -26.72
CA ILE A 266 2.31 -13.19 -28.17
C ILE A 266 2.66 -11.83 -28.74
N GLY A 267 3.18 -11.79 -29.96
CA GLY A 267 3.55 -10.53 -30.60
C GLY A 267 3.59 -10.64 -32.10
N VAL A 268 3.56 -9.48 -32.74
CA VAL A 268 3.71 -9.31 -34.19
C VAL A 268 4.59 -8.09 -34.45
N ASP A 269 5.42 -8.18 -35.46
CA ASP A 269 6.26 -7.09 -35.97
C ASP A 269 6.11 -7.01 -37.49
N TRP A 270 5.82 -5.82 -38.00
CA TRP A 270 5.54 -5.58 -39.41
C TRP A 270 6.26 -4.34 -39.91
N ARG A 271 7.12 -4.54 -40.91
CA ARG A 271 7.88 -3.49 -41.58
C ARG A 271 7.19 -3.05 -42.87
N VAL A 272 7.01 -1.74 -43.05
CA VAL A 272 6.41 -1.16 -44.26
C VAL A 272 7.19 0.08 -44.68
N GLY A 273 8.07 -0.06 -45.68
CA GLY A 273 8.93 1.05 -46.12
C GLY A 273 9.81 1.58 -45.00
N GLN A 274 9.62 2.84 -44.62
CA GLN A 274 10.36 3.49 -43.53
C GLN A 274 9.73 3.27 -42.15
N PHE A 275 8.58 2.58 -42.07
CA PHE A 275 7.87 2.34 -40.82
C PHE A 275 8.04 0.91 -40.34
N ASN A 276 8.09 0.73 -39.03
CA ASN A 276 7.96 -0.54 -38.36
C ASN A 276 6.85 -0.46 -37.33
N PHE A 277 5.88 -1.35 -37.38
CA PHE A 277 4.77 -1.47 -36.44
C PHE A 277 4.93 -2.75 -35.64
N ALA A 278 4.69 -2.65 -34.33
CA ALA A 278 4.74 -3.81 -33.45
C ALA A 278 3.54 -3.83 -32.51
N ALA A 279 3.07 -5.02 -32.21
CA ALA A 279 2.10 -5.22 -31.14
C ALA A 279 2.49 -6.44 -30.31
N LYS A 280 2.31 -6.34 -28.99
CA LYS A 280 2.56 -7.41 -28.04
C LYS A 280 1.39 -7.49 -27.06
N TYR A 281 0.95 -8.71 -26.77
CA TYR A 281 0.00 -8.99 -25.71
C TYR A 281 0.61 -9.96 -24.71
N GLU A 282 0.69 -9.55 -23.46
CA GLU A 282 1.07 -10.38 -22.34
C GLU A 282 -0.20 -10.74 -21.57
N PHE A 283 -0.45 -12.03 -21.41
CA PHE A 283 -1.61 -12.51 -20.67
C PHE A 283 -1.42 -12.25 -19.16
N LYS A 284 -2.54 -12.15 -18.45
CA LYS A 284 -2.55 -12.03 -17.00
C LYS A 284 -1.75 -13.16 -16.35
N THR A 285 -0.86 -12.83 -15.43
CA THR A 285 -0.19 -13.82 -14.59
C THR A 285 -0.92 -13.92 -13.26
N GLN A 286 -1.49 -15.09 -12.98
CA GLN A 286 -2.09 -15.35 -11.68
C GLN A 286 -0.98 -15.52 -10.64
N ILE A 287 -1.05 -14.72 -9.58
CA ILE A 287 -0.11 -14.73 -8.49
C ILE A 287 -0.87 -14.85 -7.17
N ARG A 288 -0.55 -15.87 -6.39
CA ARG A 288 -1.09 -16.09 -5.05
C ARG A 288 0.07 -16.11 -4.09
N MET A 289 0.29 -14.96 -3.43
CA MET A 289 1.36 -14.80 -2.45
C MET A 289 1.01 -15.59 -1.19
N GLU A 290 1.82 -16.56 -0.83
CA GLU A 290 1.67 -17.34 0.40
C GLU A 290 2.37 -16.62 1.56
N ASN A 291 1.63 -16.41 2.66
CA ASN A 291 2.12 -15.70 3.85
C ASN A 291 2.86 -16.64 4.79
N GLU A 292 4.08 -16.25 5.15
CA GLU A 292 4.83 -16.77 6.30
C GLU A 292 4.99 -15.62 7.29
N SER A 293 4.08 -15.53 8.26
CA SER A 293 3.96 -14.36 9.12
C SER A 293 4.28 -14.69 10.57
N THR A 294 5.03 -13.79 11.20
CA THR A 294 5.08 -13.66 12.66
C THR A 294 4.25 -12.44 13.02
N VAL A 295 3.09 -12.67 13.61
CA VAL A 295 2.15 -11.62 13.99
C VAL A 295 1.90 -11.75 15.48
N ASN A 296 2.16 -10.72 16.25
CA ASN A 296 1.70 -10.57 17.62
C ASN A 296 0.17 -10.76 17.65
N LYS A 297 -0.63 -10.32 18.55
CA LYS A 297 -2.12 -10.39 18.50
C LYS A 297 -2.75 -9.66 17.29
N ALA A 298 -1.96 -9.33 16.29
CA ALA A 298 -2.35 -8.57 15.12
C ALA A 298 -3.43 -9.24 14.26
N SER A 299 -3.64 -10.55 14.39
CA SER A 299 -4.76 -11.24 13.73
C SER A 299 -6.14 -10.72 14.15
N GLU A 300 -6.24 -10.04 15.28
CA GLU A 300 -7.46 -9.41 15.78
C GLU A 300 -7.63 -7.98 15.26
N ILE A 301 -6.59 -7.41 14.63
CA ILE A 301 -6.57 -6.03 14.10
C ILE A 301 -6.84 -6.08 12.59
N PRO A 302 -7.96 -5.51 12.09
CA PRO A 302 -8.35 -5.59 10.68
C PRO A 302 -7.27 -5.11 9.70
N ALA A 303 -6.49 -4.10 10.06
CA ALA A 303 -5.45 -3.52 9.21
C ALA A 303 -4.34 -4.52 8.80
N VAL A 304 -4.13 -5.57 9.58
CA VAL A 304 -3.10 -6.60 9.31
C VAL A 304 -3.68 -7.95 8.87
N ASN A 305 -4.98 -8.04 8.64
CA ASN A 305 -5.62 -9.28 8.19
C ASN A 305 -5.07 -9.80 6.86
N LYS A 306 -4.59 -8.92 5.97
CA LYS A 306 -3.90 -9.29 4.74
C LYS A 306 -2.69 -10.22 4.96
N PHE A 307 -2.10 -10.16 6.14
CA PHE A 307 -0.82 -10.80 6.48
C PHE A 307 -0.97 -11.99 7.43
N ARG A 308 -2.16 -12.59 7.53
CA ARG A 308 -2.35 -13.79 8.34
C ARG A 308 -1.48 -14.93 7.87
N ASP A 309 -0.86 -15.63 8.82
CA ASP A 309 0.03 -16.76 8.53
C ASP A 309 -0.69 -17.89 7.80
N GLY A 310 -0.04 -18.46 6.79
CA GLY A 310 -0.54 -19.56 5.97
C GLY A 310 -1.62 -19.19 4.95
N GLU A 311 -2.12 -17.95 4.93
CA GLU A 311 -3.09 -17.50 3.94
C GLU A 311 -2.45 -17.17 2.59
N LYS A 312 -3.22 -17.33 1.53
CA LYS A 312 -2.81 -16.98 0.16
C LYS A 312 -3.52 -15.71 -0.29
N VAL A 313 -2.73 -14.70 -0.59
CA VAL A 313 -3.20 -13.38 -1.00
C VAL A 313 -3.08 -13.24 -2.51
N ASN A 314 -4.16 -12.87 -3.18
CA ASN A 314 -4.14 -12.58 -4.61
C ASN A 314 -3.40 -11.27 -4.89
N GLU A 315 -2.41 -11.31 -5.78
CA GLU A 315 -1.61 -10.17 -6.25
C GLU A 315 -1.27 -10.35 -7.74
N ASP A 316 -2.30 -10.64 -8.55
CA ASP A 316 -2.13 -10.91 -9.98
C ASP A 316 -1.39 -9.78 -10.69
N MET A 317 -0.53 -10.13 -11.62
CA MET A 317 0.01 -9.18 -12.58
C MET A 317 -0.98 -9.03 -13.74
N PRO A 318 -1.50 -7.81 -14.02
CA PRO A 318 -2.51 -7.61 -15.05
C PRO A 318 -2.00 -8.00 -16.44
N ALA A 319 -2.92 -8.33 -17.35
CA ALA A 319 -2.60 -8.44 -18.76
C ALA A 319 -2.20 -7.07 -19.31
N GLN A 320 -1.35 -7.06 -20.34
CA GLN A 320 -0.85 -5.84 -20.98
C GLN A 320 -0.95 -5.96 -22.50
N LEU A 321 -1.51 -4.94 -23.13
CA LEU A 321 -1.37 -4.69 -24.55
C LEU A 321 -0.32 -3.59 -24.75
N ALA A 322 0.68 -3.84 -25.57
CA ALA A 322 1.65 -2.84 -26.01
C ALA A 322 1.62 -2.73 -27.52
N VAL A 323 1.47 -1.53 -28.05
CA VAL A 323 1.56 -1.27 -29.50
C VAL A 323 2.58 -0.15 -29.74
N GLY A 324 3.30 -0.22 -30.84
CA GLY A 324 4.31 0.77 -31.19
C GLY A 324 4.49 0.97 -32.67
N ALA A 325 4.97 2.15 -33.01
CA ALA A 325 5.37 2.49 -34.36
C ALA A 325 6.73 3.19 -34.35
N MET A 326 7.62 2.81 -35.24
CA MET A 326 8.91 3.46 -35.46
C MET A 326 8.92 4.02 -36.89
N TRP A 327 9.38 5.24 -37.03
CA TRP A 327 9.60 5.89 -38.31
C TRP A 327 11.08 6.21 -38.48
N ASN A 328 11.73 5.56 -39.47
CA ASN A 328 13.07 5.88 -39.92
C ASN A 328 13.02 7.09 -40.85
N ILE A 329 13.13 8.34 -40.29
CA ILE A 329 13.07 9.58 -41.07
C ILE A 329 14.24 9.64 -42.03
N THR A 330 15.42 9.26 -41.52
CA THR A 330 16.65 9.11 -42.30
C THR A 330 17.38 7.86 -41.81
N ASP A 331 18.48 7.49 -42.45
CA ASP A 331 19.34 6.40 -41.96
C ASP A 331 19.93 6.64 -40.56
N ALA A 332 19.97 7.92 -40.14
CA ALA A 332 20.57 8.32 -38.85
C ALA A 332 19.52 8.73 -37.80
N VAL A 333 18.27 9.03 -38.18
CA VAL A 333 17.25 9.54 -37.25
C VAL A 333 16.01 8.69 -37.28
N ARG A 334 15.61 8.21 -36.08
CA ARG A 334 14.41 7.40 -35.86
C ARG A 334 13.50 8.07 -34.81
N LEU A 335 12.20 8.06 -35.06
CA LEU A 335 11.16 8.42 -34.08
C LEU A 335 10.37 7.19 -33.68
N ASN A 336 10.01 7.11 -32.42
CA ASN A 336 9.24 6.02 -31.85
C ASN A 336 8.00 6.58 -31.15
N LEU A 337 6.85 5.95 -31.37
CA LEU A 337 5.62 6.16 -30.62
C LEU A 337 5.19 4.84 -30.02
N GLY A 338 4.66 4.87 -28.82
CA GLY A 338 4.17 3.69 -28.12
C GLY A 338 2.93 3.96 -27.29
N TYR A 339 2.15 2.94 -27.13
CA TYR A 339 0.99 2.93 -26.24
C TYR A 339 0.94 1.61 -25.50
N HIS A 340 0.78 1.66 -24.18
CA HIS A 340 0.53 0.51 -23.34
C HIS A 340 -0.81 0.65 -22.64
N HIS A 341 -1.54 -0.45 -22.57
CA HIS A 341 -2.76 -0.57 -21.76
C HIS A 341 -2.63 -1.76 -20.83
N PHE A 342 -2.83 -1.51 -19.53
CA PHE A 342 -2.87 -2.56 -18.51
C PHE A 342 -4.32 -2.81 -18.11
N TYR A 343 -4.71 -4.08 -18.10
CA TYR A 343 -6.06 -4.51 -17.77
C TYR A 343 -6.20 -4.72 -16.25
N ASP A 344 -5.96 -3.67 -15.45
CA ASP A 344 -5.89 -3.73 -13.99
C ASP A 344 -7.17 -4.29 -13.37
N LYS A 345 -8.34 -3.86 -13.87
CA LYS A 345 -9.64 -4.37 -13.38
C LYS A 345 -9.87 -5.87 -13.60
N ASN A 346 -9.11 -6.50 -14.47
CA ASN A 346 -9.18 -7.94 -14.73
C ASN A 346 -8.17 -8.75 -13.91
N ALA A 347 -7.27 -8.10 -13.20
CA ALA A 347 -6.40 -8.72 -12.21
C ALA A 347 -7.23 -9.08 -10.95
N ARG A 348 -6.71 -9.95 -10.12
CA ARG A 348 -7.26 -10.19 -8.79
C ARG A 348 -6.25 -9.72 -7.76
N TRP A 349 -6.67 -8.76 -6.95
CA TRP A 349 -5.88 -8.25 -5.84
C TRP A 349 -6.61 -8.51 -4.51
N TYR A 350 -5.89 -8.33 -3.41
CA TYR A 350 -6.45 -8.56 -2.08
C TYR A 350 -7.75 -7.75 -1.88
N ASN A 351 -8.79 -8.44 -1.36
CA ASN A 351 -10.14 -7.89 -1.17
C ASN A 351 -10.75 -7.27 -2.44
N ASP A 352 -10.40 -7.83 -3.61
CA ASP A 352 -10.87 -7.36 -4.91
C ASP A 352 -10.69 -5.84 -5.11
N SER A 353 -9.61 -5.29 -4.54
CA SER A 353 -9.33 -3.84 -4.57
C SER A 353 -9.18 -3.27 -5.99
N GLN A 354 -8.90 -4.09 -7.01
CA GLN A 354 -8.92 -3.67 -8.41
C GLN A 354 -10.30 -3.19 -8.88
N GLU A 355 -11.39 -3.65 -8.25
CA GLU A 355 -12.74 -3.21 -8.60
C GLU A 355 -13.02 -1.77 -8.19
N LEU A 356 -12.23 -1.24 -7.24
CA LEU A 356 -12.30 0.15 -6.79
C LEU A 356 -11.68 1.14 -7.79
N LEU A 357 -10.98 0.66 -8.84
CA LEU A 357 -10.49 1.51 -9.93
C LEU A 357 -11.63 1.82 -10.93
N ASP A 358 -11.57 2.98 -11.59
CA ASP A 358 -12.49 3.32 -12.66
C ASP A 358 -12.14 2.63 -13.99
N GLY A 359 -10.88 2.23 -14.17
CA GLY A 359 -10.41 1.54 -15.38
C GLY A 359 -8.97 1.04 -15.25
N GLY A 360 -8.41 0.60 -16.37
CA GLY A 360 -7.02 0.17 -16.47
C GLY A 360 -6.05 1.33 -16.69
N THR A 361 -4.77 1.07 -16.48
CA THR A 361 -3.69 2.04 -16.67
C THR A 361 -3.36 2.23 -18.15
N ASN A 362 -3.13 3.46 -18.55
CA ASN A 362 -2.72 3.83 -19.91
C ASN A 362 -1.37 4.55 -19.86
N GLU A 363 -0.47 4.16 -20.76
CA GLU A 363 0.83 4.80 -20.95
C GLU A 363 1.00 5.21 -22.39
N TYR A 364 1.42 6.45 -22.60
CA TYR A 364 1.72 7.04 -23.89
C TYR A 364 3.20 7.38 -23.95
N LEU A 365 3.90 6.87 -24.97
CA LEU A 365 5.34 6.97 -25.08
C LEU A 365 5.72 7.64 -26.41
N ALA A 366 6.74 8.48 -26.37
CA ALA A 366 7.37 9.03 -27.55
C ALA A 366 8.89 9.11 -27.35
N GLY A 367 9.65 8.84 -28.39
CA GLY A 367 11.10 8.88 -28.32
C GLY A 367 11.74 9.17 -29.67
N ALA A 368 13.00 9.59 -29.60
CA ALA A 368 13.84 9.84 -30.76
C ALA A 368 15.23 9.25 -30.54
N GLU A 369 15.80 8.75 -31.60
CA GLU A 369 17.20 8.27 -31.65
C GLU A 369 17.92 8.96 -32.80
N TRP A 370 19.18 9.34 -32.54
CA TRP A 370 20.05 9.95 -33.52
C TRP A 370 21.43 9.30 -33.49
N ASP A 371 21.82 8.70 -34.61
CA ASP A 371 23.18 8.22 -34.85
C ASP A 371 24.08 9.40 -35.18
N VAL A 372 24.63 10.06 -34.14
CA VAL A 372 25.51 11.23 -34.26
C VAL A 372 26.78 10.91 -35.06
N THR A 373 27.28 9.69 -34.87
CA THR A 373 28.38 9.10 -35.61
C THR A 373 28.12 7.62 -35.86
N LYS A 374 28.95 6.94 -36.64
CA LYS A 374 28.88 5.48 -36.81
C LYS A 374 29.08 4.70 -35.52
N LYS A 375 29.54 5.33 -34.45
CA LYS A 375 29.81 4.69 -33.14
C LYS A 375 28.93 5.20 -32.02
N LEU A 376 28.36 6.41 -32.14
CA LEU A 376 27.60 7.04 -31.07
C LEU A 376 26.17 7.29 -31.48
N THR A 377 25.23 6.70 -30.77
CA THR A 377 23.80 6.97 -30.82
C THR A 377 23.37 7.66 -29.54
N ILE A 378 22.62 8.74 -29.67
CA ILE A 378 21.95 9.43 -28.56
C ILE A 378 20.47 9.17 -28.67
N SER A 379 19.79 8.91 -27.56
CA SER A 379 18.35 8.74 -27.48
C SER A 379 17.73 9.63 -26.41
N THR A 380 16.51 10.06 -26.67
CA THR A 380 15.69 10.76 -25.69
C THR A 380 14.25 10.29 -25.81
N GLY A 381 13.50 10.38 -24.73
CA GLY A 381 12.08 10.00 -24.77
C GLY A 381 11.34 10.48 -23.55
N GLY A 382 10.02 10.37 -23.65
CA GLY A 382 9.10 10.67 -22.56
C GLY A 382 7.95 9.68 -22.53
N GLN A 383 7.35 9.58 -21.35
CA GLN A 383 6.21 8.73 -21.08
C GLN A 383 5.21 9.47 -20.22
N ILE A 384 3.94 9.35 -20.53
CA ILE A 384 2.84 9.82 -19.71
C ILE A 384 2.11 8.58 -19.21
N THR A 385 1.96 8.43 -17.91
CA THR A 385 1.20 7.33 -17.29
C THR A 385 -0.06 7.90 -16.64
N ARG A 386 -1.20 7.31 -16.96
CA ARG A 386 -2.53 7.67 -16.45
C ARG A 386 -3.20 6.46 -15.84
N TYR A 387 -3.34 6.50 -14.52
CA TYR A 387 -4.12 5.55 -13.74
C TYR A 387 -5.57 6.03 -13.65
N GLN A 388 -6.51 5.11 -13.57
CA GLN A 388 -7.93 5.42 -13.37
C GLN A 388 -8.26 5.28 -11.87
N LEU A 389 -7.71 6.21 -11.06
CA LEU A 389 -7.74 6.18 -9.61
C LEU A 389 -9.05 6.70 -9.05
N THR A 390 -9.46 6.15 -7.89
CA THR A 390 -10.57 6.65 -7.08
C THR A 390 -10.12 6.84 -5.63
N ASP A 391 -10.83 7.65 -4.86
CA ASP A 391 -10.56 7.83 -3.43
C ASP A 391 -10.71 6.52 -2.65
N ALA A 392 -11.61 5.63 -3.08
CA ALA A 392 -11.81 4.33 -2.46
C ALA A 392 -10.62 3.38 -2.65
N TYR A 393 -9.91 3.49 -3.78
CA TYR A 393 -8.73 2.67 -4.08
C TYR A 393 -7.49 3.15 -3.31
N MET A 394 -7.32 4.46 -3.15
CA MET A 394 -6.12 5.07 -2.59
C MET A 394 -5.97 4.77 -1.09
N ASN A 395 -4.78 4.34 -0.69
CA ASN A 395 -4.41 4.12 0.70
C ASN A 395 -2.92 4.40 0.91
N ASP A 396 -2.50 4.60 2.16
CA ASP A 396 -1.13 4.99 2.50
C ASP A 396 -0.13 3.82 2.54
N MET A 397 -0.60 2.58 2.61
CA MET A 397 0.28 1.41 2.58
C MET A 397 0.79 1.10 1.17
N SER A 398 -0.02 1.37 0.14
CA SER A 398 0.35 1.16 -1.25
C SER A 398 -0.44 2.10 -2.16
N PHE A 399 0.24 2.95 -2.89
CA PHE A 399 -0.39 3.88 -3.81
C PHE A 399 0.42 4.08 -5.08
N VAL A 400 -0.27 4.46 -6.14
CA VAL A 400 0.25 4.94 -7.40
C VAL A 400 -0.37 6.29 -7.71
N VAL A 401 0.29 7.12 -8.48
CA VAL A 401 -0.22 8.43 -8.94
C VAL A 401 0.20 8.68 -10.37
N ASN A 402 -0.56 9.48 -11.09
CA ASN A 402 -0.28 9.86 -12.47
C ASN A 402 1.09 10.49 -12.59
N SER A 403 1.72 10.32 -13.73
CA SER A 403 3.09 10.78 -13.90
C SER A 403 3.43 11.16 -15.34
N PHE A 404 4.52 11.93 -15.45
CA PHE A 404 5.26 12.20 -16.65
C PHE A 404 6.73 11.85 -16.41
N SER A 405 7.31 11.08 -17.32
CA SER A 405 8.72 10.67 -17.26
C SER A 405 9.47 11.19 -18.49
N PHE A 406 10.76 11.44 -18.30
CA PHE A 406 11.68 11.67 -19.41
C PHE A 406 12.96 10.89 -19.22
N GLY A 407 13.64 10.60 -20.34
CA GLY A 407 14.89 9.85 -20.32
C GLY A 407 15.86 10.32 -21.38
N LEU A 408 17.13 10.09 -21.11
CA LEU A 408 18.26 10.29 -22.02
C LEU A 408 19.08 9.00 -22.05
N GLY A 409 19.53 8.62 -23.24
CA GLY A 409 20.34 7.42 -23.42
C GLY A 409 21.50 7.64 -24.38
N PHE A 410 22.56 6.86 -24.17
CA PHE A 410 23.77 6.85 -24.98
C PHE A 410 24.16 5.41 -25.29
N ASN A 411 24.39 5.11 -26.58
CA ASN A 411 24.93 3.83 -27.02
C ASN A 411 26.25 4.12 -27.71
N TYR A 412 27.32 3.47 -27.25
CA TYR A 412 28.65 3.62 -27.85
C TYR A 412 29.17 2.26 -28.35
N LYS A 413 29.37 2.16 -29.66
CA LYS A 413 29.92 0.99 -30.33
C LYS A 413 31.43 0.97 -30.18
N VAL A 414 31.92 0.16 -29.24
CA VAL A 414 33.35 0.00 -28.99
C VAL A 414 34.01 -0.75 -30.13
N SER A 415 33.37 -1.84 -30.58
CA SER A 415 33.79 -2.66 -31.72
C SER A 415 32.53 -3.17 -32.46
N ASP A 416 32.71 -3.95 -33.52
CA ASP A 416 31.58 -4.56 -34.23
C ASP A 416 30.80 -5.57 -33.38
N ILE A 417 31.45 -6.09 -32.32
CA ILE A 417 30.85 -7.04 -31.39
C ILE A 417 30.27 -6.36 -30.16
N VAL A 418 30.91 -5.30 -29.64
CA VAL A 418 30.63 -4.73 -28.31
C VAL A 418 30.02 -3.36 -28.41
N THR A 419 28.84 -3.16 -27.81
CA THR A 419 28.21 -1.84 -27.60
C THR A 419 27.97 -1.64 -26.11
N LEU A 420 28.42 -0.50 -25.59
CA LEU A 420 28.16 -0.02 -24.23
C LEU A 420 26.97 0.94 -24.22
N LYS A 421 26.18 0.88 -23.18
CA LYS A 421 24.96 1.70 -23.01
C LYS A 421 24.97 2.39 -21.65
N ALA A 422 24.49 3.63 -21.62
CA ALA A 422 24.20 4.36 -20.40
C ALA A 422 22.91 5.14 -20.56
N ALA A 423 22.12 5.24 -19.49
CA ALA A 423 20.84 5.95 -19.53
C ALA A 423 20.52 6.60 -18.18
N TYR A 424 19.80 7.70 -18.25
CA TYR A 424 19.14 8.35 -17.12
C TYR A 424 17.67 8.45 -17.40
N PHE A 425 16.84 8.17 -16.37
CA PHE A 425 15.39 8.25 -16.45
C PHE A 425 14.85 8.89 -15.16
N GLN A 426 13.96 9.85 -15.32
CA GLN A 426 13.29 10.52 -14.20
C GLN A 426 11.78 10.52 -14.41
N THR A 427 11.05 10.20 -13.33
CA THR A 427 9.59 10.32 -13.29
C THR A 427 9.19 11.43 -12.34
N ASN A 428 8.39 12.35 -12.83
CA ASN A 428 7.71 13.39 -12.07
C ASN A 428 6.26 12.96 -11.90
N TYR A 429 5.78 13.01 -10.67
CA TYR A 429 4.45 12.52 -10.32
C TYR A 429 3.52 13.68 -10.02
N ASP A 430 2.26 13.53 -10.42
CA ASP A 430 1.19 14.43 -10.01
C ASP A 430 0.82 14.13 -8.54
N ASP A 431 0.39 15.16 -7.81
CA ASP A 431 -0.19 14.95 -6.49
C ASP A 431 -1.61 14.40 -6.62
N TYR A 432 -1.95 13.40 -5.78
CA TYR A 432 -3.32 12.92 -5.65
C TYR A 432 -3.85 13.28 -4.27
N LYS A 433 -4.94 14.04 -4.22
CA LYS A 433 -5.58 14.42 -2.96
C LYS A 433 -6.86 13.62 -2.78
N ARG A 434 -6.91 12.84 -1.67
CA ARG A 434 -8.09 12.14 -1.20
C ARG A 434 -8.70 12.90 -0.03
N VAL A 435 -10.02 13.06 -0.02
CA VAL A 435 -10.76 13.68 1.10
C VAL A 435 -11.80 12.66 1.59
N THR A 436 -11.66 12.20 2.83
CA THR A 436 -12.59 11.22 3.44
C THR A 436 -13.63 11.89 4.34
N SER A 437 -13.34 13.09 4.83
CA SER A 437 -14.29 13.93 5.58
C SER A 437 -13.95 15.40 5.38
N THR A 438 -14.96 16.25 5.36
CA THR A 438 -14.81 17.71 5.30
C THR A 438 -14.99 18.38 6.65
N GLU A 439 -15.78 17.80 7.57
CA GLU A 439 -16.03 18.32 8.92
C GLU A 439 -16.08 17.16 9.93
N PRO A 440 -15.02 16.98 10.72
CA PRO A 440 -13.71 17.63 10.61
C PRO A 440 -12.96 17.17 9.35
N LEU A 441 -12.03 18.00 8.87
CA LEU A 441 -11.25 17.67 7.68
C LEU A 441 -10.36 16.44 7.93
N VAL A 442 -10.54 15.40 7.11
CA VAL A 442 -9.66 14.24 7.01
C VAL A 442 -9.28 14.08 5.55
N SER A 443 -8.01 14.22 5.24
CA SER A 443 -7.50 14.15 3.87
C SER A 443 -6.07 13.66 3.83
N ASP A 444 -5.70 13.05 2.69
CA ASP A 444 -4.35 12.64 2.39
C ASP A 444 -3.94 13.19 1.02
N THR A 445 -2.71 13.67 0.92
CA THR A 445 -2.07 14.04 -0.34
C THR A 445 -0.91 13.09 -0.58
N PHE A 446 -0.96 12.36 -1.70
CA PHE A 446 0.02 11.36 -2.09
C PHE A 446 0.90 11.92 -3.20
N THR A 447 2.22 11.82 -3.04
CA THR A 447 3.21 12.17 -4.07
C THR A 447 4.38 11.21 -4.07
N ARG A 448 5.13 11.19 -5.17
CA ARG A 448 6.31 10.30 -5.34
C ARG A 448 7.39 11.00 -6.13
N THR A 449 8.61 10.49 -6.01
CA THR A 449 9.72 10.76 -6.93
C THR A 449 10.33 9.45 -7.39
N ASN A 450 10.94 9.43 -8.58
CA ASN A 450 11.70 8.29 -9.06
C ASN A 450 12.81 8.75 -10.00
N ARG A 451 14.04 8.30 -9.73
CA ARG A 451 15.23 8.54 -10.57
C ARG A 451 15.95 7.23 -10.80
N VAL A 452 16.29 6.97 -12.04
CA VAL A 452 16.95 5.72 -12.44
C VAL A 452 18.20 6.04 -13.25
N LEU A 453 19.28 5.39 -12.89
CA LEU A 453 20.51 5.33 -13.69
C LEU A 453 20.69 3.90 -14.20
N GLY A 454 21.02 3.75 -15.46
CA GLY A 454 21.24 2.46 -16.09
C GLY A 454 22.54 2.40 -16.86
N ILE A 455 23.20 1.26 -16.81
CA ILE A 455 24.32 0.91 -17.68
C ILE A 455 24.08 -0.46 -18.31
N GLY A 456 24.63 -0.69 -19.47
CA GLY A 456 24.48 -1.97 -20.18
C GLY A 456 25.60 -2.26 -21.13
N CYS A 457 25.67 -3.53 -21.50
CA CYS A 457 26.58 -4.04 -22.51
C CYS A 457 25.82 -4.99 -23.44
N GLU A 458 26.06 -4.84 -24.72
CA GLU A 458 25.49 -5.67 -25.78
C GLU A 458 26.60 -6.30 -26.60
N LEU A 459 26.45 -7.60 -26.86
CA LEU A 459 27.37 -8.43 -27.64
C LEU A 459 26.65 -9.02 -28.85
N ASN A 460 27.20 -8.84 -30.05
CA ASN A 460 26.70 -9.37 -31.31
C ASN A 460 27.76 -10.29 -31.95
N PHE A 461 27.38 -11.55 -32.23
CA PHE A 461 28.27 -12.57 -32.81
C PHE A 461 27.75 -13.09 -34.15
#